data_c0cd5eec1022a932053c1c63cd8c0217
#
_entry.id   c0cd5eec1022a932053c1c63cd8c0217
#
_cell.length_a   1.000
_cell.length_b   1.000
_cell.length_c   1.000
_cell.angle_alpha   90.00
_cell.angle_beta   90.00
_cell.angle_gamma   90.00
#
_symmetry.space_group_name_H-M   'P 1'
#
loop_
_entity.id
_entity.type
_entity.pdbx_description
1 polymer ?
#
loop_
_entity_poly.entity_id
_entity_poly.type
_entity_poly.pdbx_seq_one_letter_code
_entity_poly.pdbx_strand_id
1 'polypeptide(L)'
;MYADSDYAGDRVDRKSTSGTCHFLGRSLVCWSSKKQNCVSLSTAEAEYIAAGASCTQLLWMKQTLKDYGINLKKVPLLCDNESAIKISQNLVQHSRTKHIEIRYHFLRDHVLKEDIVISHVKTEDQLADIFTKPLDERRFSALRCELNILDSSNVQ
;
A
#
# COMPACT_ATOMS: atom_id res chain seq x y z
N MET A 1 3.30 -7.30 2.71
CA MET A 1 2.54 -6.52 1.73
C MET A 1 2.93 -5.06 1.87
N TYR A 2 2.95 -4.30 0.78
CA TYR A 2 3.45 -2.92 0.75
C TYR A 2 2.40 -2.01 0.12
N ALA A 3 2.33 -0.77 0.59
CA ALA A 3 1.55 0.31 0.00
C ALA A 3 2.39 1.58 -0.02
N ASP A 4 2.32 2.31 -1.11
CA ASP A 4 3.02 3.57 -1.36
C ASP A 4 2.14 4.53 -2.17
N SER A 5 2.45 5.82 -2.14
CA SER A 5 1.78 6.82 -2.96
C SER A 5 2.72 7.91 -3.45
N ASP A 6 2.72 8.17 -4.75
CA ASP A 6 3.32 9.35 -5.35
C ASP A 6 2.41 10.57 -5.14
N TYR A 7 2.71 11.38 -4.11
CA TYR A 7 1.89 12.55 -3.74
C TYR A 7 1.86 13.60 -4.84
N ALA A 8 0.66 13.90 -5.35
CA ALA A 8 0.41 14.92 -6.36
C ALA A 8 1.25 14.77 -7.65
N GLY A 9 1.63 13.54 -8.00
CA GLY A 9 2.53 13.25 -9.13
C GLY A 9 1.95 13.59 -10.48
N ASP A 10 0.63 13.54 -10.65
CA ASP A 10 0.00 14.00 -11.89
C ASP A 10 0.08 15.52 -12.01
N ARG A 11 0.72 16.00 -13.08
CA ARG A 11 0.98 17.43 -13.30
C ARG A 11 -0.26 18.21 -13.71
N VAL A 12 -1.30 17.52 -14.22
CA VAL A 12 -2.52 18.15 -14.74
C VAL A 12 -3.56 18.35 -13.64
N ASP A 13 -3.92 17.28 -12.95
CA ASP A 13 -4.98 17.34 -11.94
C ASP A 13 -4.47 17.18 -10.50
N ARG A 14 -3.15 17.07 -10.31
CA ARG A 14 -2.48 16.98 -9.00
C ARG A 14 -2.93 15.78 -8.16
N LYS A 15 -3.47 14.75 -8.79
CA LYS A 15 -3.82 13.52 -8.12
C LYS A 15 -2.58 12.64 -7.90
N SER A 16 -2.63 11.90 -6.82
CA SER A 16 -1.60 10.92 -6.45
C SER A 16 -1.82 9.60 -7.18
N THR A 17 -0.77 8.80 -7.31
CA THR A 17 -0.83 7.42 -7.77
C THR A 17 -0.58 6.49 -6.59
N SER A 18 -1.50 5.58 -6.32
CA SER A 18 -1.32 4.52 -5.32
C SER A 18 -0.67 3.30 -5.96
N GLY A 19 0.40 2.81 -5.34
CA GLY A 19 1.06 1.55 -5.64
C GLY A 19 0.84 0.54 -4.52
N THR A 20 0.54 -0.70 -4.87
CA THR A 20 0.41 -1.79 -3.89
C THR A 20 1.06 -3.06 -4.42
N CYS A 21 1.66 -3.86 -3.53
CA CYS A 21 2.11 -5.20 -3.87
C CYS A 21 1.93 -6.17 -2.70
N HIS A 22 1.49 -7.38 -3.04
CA HIS A 22 1.08 -8.39 -2.09
C HIS A 22 1.79 -9.71 -2.37
N PHE A 23 2.32 -10.30 -1.32
CA PHE A 23 3.09 -11.54 -1.40
C PHE A 23 2.38 -12.68 -0.65
N LEU A 24 2.50 -13.87 -1.21
CA LEU A 24 2.22 -15.12 -0.51
C LEU A 24 3.54 -15.86 -0.34
N GLY A 25 4.03 -15.91 0.90
CA GLY A 25 5.41 -16.30 1.15
C GLY A 25 6.38 -15.31 0.48
N ARG A 26 7.19 -15.81 -0.46
CA ARG A 26 8.16 -15.01 -1.23
C ARG A 26 7.68 -14.63 -2.62
N SER A 27 6.50 -15.08 -3.03
CA SER A 27 5.97 -14.86 -4.37
C SER A 27 5.07 -13.63 -4.41
N LEU A 28 5.31 -12.72 -5.34
CA LEU A 28 4.42 -11.62 -5.68
C LEU A 28 3.18 -12.21 -6.37
N VAL A 29 2.00 -12.06 -5.75
CA VAL A 29 0.75 -12.65 -6.26
C VAL A 29 -0.27 -11.62 -6.71
N CYS A 30 -0.14 -10.36 -6.25
CA CYS A 30 -1.02 -9.28 -6.66
C CYS A 30 -0.29 -7.94 -6.55
N TRP A 31 -0.52 -7.05 -7.50
CA TRP A 31 -0.01 -5.69 -7.50
C TRP A 31 -0.96 -4.75 -8.22
N SER A 32 -0.87 -3.46 -7.92
CA SER A 32 -1.60 -2.44 -8.66
C SER A 32 -0.84 -1.12 -8.71
N SER A 33 -1.08 -0.37 -9.79
CA SER A 33 -0.72 1.03 -9.95
C SER A 33 -2.00 1.75 -10.35
N LYS A 34 -2.50 2.66 -9.52
CA LYS A 34 -3.80 3.30 -9.76
C LYS A 34 -3.80 4.76 -9.33
N LYS A 35 -4.18 5.65 -10.25
CA LYS A 35 -4.45 7.05 -9.94
C LYS A 35 -5.59 7.18 -8.94
N GLN A 36 -5.40 7.99 -7.92
CA GLN A 36 -6.42 8.25 -6.89
C GLN A 36 -7.59 9.05 -7.47
N ASN A 37 -8.79 8.82 -6.97
CA ASN A 37 -9.99 9.49 -7.46
C ASN A 37 -10.12 10.93 -6.96
N CYS A 38 -9.49 11.27 -5.84
CA CYS A 38 -9.49 12.60 -5.21
C CYS A 38 -8.07 13.16 -5.12
N VAL A 39 -7.98 14.48 -4.97
CA VAL A 39 -6.72 15.15 -4.65
C VAL A 39 -6.49 15.04 -3.16
N SER A 40 -5.33 14.55 -2.75
CA SER A 40 -4.90 14.50 -1.36
C SER A 40 -4.31 15.84 -0.94
N LEU A 41 -4.56 16.26 0.30
CA LEU A 41 -4.08 17.52 0.85
C LEU A 41 -2.69 17.42 1.50
N SER A 42 -2.19 16.19 1.65
CA SER A 42 -0.85 15.93 2.20
C SER A 42 -0.32 14.58 1.73
N THR A 43 0.99 14.38 1.85
CA THR A 43 1.64 13.09 1.61
C THR A 43 1.04 12.01 2.50
N ALA A 44 0.82 12.31 3.79
CA ALA A 44 0.25 11.35 4.75
C ALA A 44 -1.17 10.90 4.34
N GLU A 45 -1.98 11.79 3.77
CA GLU A 45 -3.30 11.45 3.25
C GLU A 45 -3.21 10.55 2.02
N ALA A 46 -2.33 10.88 1.07
CA ALA A 46 -2.12 10.06 -0.12
C ALA A 46 -1.67 8.64 0.24
N GLU A 47 -0.73 8.52 1.18
CA GLU A 47 -0.25 7.24 1.72
C GLU A 47 -1.36 6.46 2.45
N TYR A 48 -2.17 7.16 3.25
CA TYR A 48 -3.31 6.56 3.95
C TYR A 48 -4.34 5.98 2.96
N ILE A 49 -4.60 6.69 1.85
CA ILE A 49 -5.48 6.22 0.76
C ILE A 49 -4.92 4.97 0.10
N ALA A 50 -3.62 4.95 -0.19
CA ALA A 50 -2.94 3.79 -0.77
C ALA A 50 -2.98 2.58 0.19
N ALA A 51 -2.73 2.79 1.47
CA ALA A 51 -2.83 1.76 2.50
C ALA A 51 -4.26 1.20 2.62
N GLY A 52 -5.29 2.06 2.50
CA GLY A 52 -6.71 1.64 2.48
C GLY A 52 -7.04 0.73 1.29
N ALA A 53 -6.54 1.06 0.10
CA ALA A 53 -6.69 0.23 -1.09
C ALA A 53 -6.00 -1.13 -0.93
N SER A 54 -4.77 -1.13 -0.39
CA SER A 54 -4.02 -2.36 -0.10
C SER A 54 -4.74 -3.22 0.96
N CYS A 55 -5.30 -2.61 2.00
CA CYS A 55 -6.09 -3.30 3.03
C CYS A 55 -7.26 -4.08 2.42
N THR A 56 -8.00 -3.49 1.50
CA THR A 56 -9.14 -4.14 0.84
C THR A 56 -8.70 -5.42 0.14
N GLN A 57 -7.62 -5.36 -0.64
CA GLN A 57 -7.07 -6.50 -1.36
C GLN A 57 -6.54 -7.58 -0.39
N LEU A 58 -5.87 -7.14 0.67
CA LEU A 58 -5.34 -8.02 1.72
C LEU A 58 -6.45 -8.84 2.39
N LEU A 59 -7.56 -8.20 2.75
CA LEU A 59 -8.69 -8.88 3.38
C LEU A 59 -9.36 -9.88 2.45
N TRP A 60 -9.48 -9.54 1.17
CA TRP A 60 -9.94 -10.48 0.15
C TRP A 60 -9.01 -11.72 0.07
N MET A 61 -7.70 -11.51 0.02
CA MET A 61 -6.73 -12.61 0.02
C MET A 61 -6.80 -13.44 1.31
N LYS A 62 -6.94 -12.78 2.47
CA LYS A 62 -7.10 -13.45 3.77
C LYS A 62 -8.34 -14.35 3.78
N GLN A 63 -9.47 -13.87 3.25
CA GLN A 63 -10.69 -14.67 3.13
C GLN A 63 -10.50 -15.84 2.17
N THR A 64 -9.93 -15.61 0.99
CA THR A 64 -9.63 -16.67 0.01
C THR A 64 -8.76 -17.77 0.63
N LEU A 65 -7.68 -17.41 1.33
CA LEU A 65 -6.82 -18.37 2.00
C LEU A 65 -7.55 -19.15 3.10
N LYS A 66 -8.46 -18.52 3.83
CA LYS A 66 -9.31 -19.16 4.82
C LYS A 66 -10.22 -20.23 4.18
N ASP A 67 -10.75 -19.98 2.98
CA ASP A 67 -11.58 -20.93 2.25
C ASP A 67 -10.78 -22.18 1.82
N TYR A 68 -9.45 -22.05 1.68
CA TYR A 68 -8.50 -23.16 1.50
C TYR A 68 -7.96 -23.74 2.83
N GLY A 69 -8.55 -23.38 3.97
CA GLY A 69 -8.15 -23.89 5.30
C GLY A 69 -6.94 -23.20 5.91
N ILE A 70 -6.40 -22.15 5.29
CA ILE A 70 -5.23 -21.41 5.79
C ILE A 70 -5.70 -20.18 6.58
N ASN A 71 -5.65 -20.27 7.91
CA ASN A 71 -6.08 -19.19 8.78
C ASN A 71 -4.92 -18.26 9.15
N LEU A 72 -4.93 -17.04 8.63
CA LEU A 72 -4.00 -15.97 8.99
C LEU A 72 -4.63 -15.09 10.07
N LYS A 73 -3.94 -14.91 11.20
CA LYS A 73 -4.44 -14.05 12.30
C LYS A 73 -4.23 -12.58 11.98
N LYS A 74 -2.99 -12.13 11.95
CA LYS A 74 -2.58 -10.75 11.68
C LYS A 74 -1.71 -10.73 10.43
N VAL A 75 -2.00 -9.85 9.49
CA VAL A 75 -1.21 -9.73 8.27
C VAL A 75 -0.54 -8.36 8.24
N PRO A 76 0.80 -8.29 8.03
CA PRO A 76 1.51 -7.03 8.01
C PRO A 76 1.26 -6.27 6.70
N LEU A 77 0.92 -5.00 6.83
CA LEU A 77 0.91 -3.99 5.77
C LEU A 77 2.02 -2.98 6.05
N LEU A 78 2.94 -2.83 5.11
CA LEU A 78 4.12 -1.98 5.24
C LEU A 78 3.88 -0.65 4.52
N CYS A 79 4.15 0.45 5.21
CA CYS A 79 4.04 1.82 4.72
C CYS A 79 5.25 2.60 5.23
N ASP A 80 5.83 3.49 4.43
CA ASP A 80 7.00 4.27 4.82
C ASP A 80 6.67 5.66 5.39
N ASN A 81 5.38 5.95 5.56
CA ASN A 81 4.91 7.21 6.13
C ASN A 81 4.35 7.04 7.56
N GLU A 82 5.15 7.44 8.56
CA GLU A 82 4.73 7.37 9.97
C GLU A 82 3.45 8.14 10.28
N SER A 83 3.20 9.26 9.58
CA SER A 83 1.99 10.05 9.80
C SER A 83 0.74 9.31 9.32
N ALA A 84 0.83 8.60 8.19
CA ALA A 84 -0.25 7.75 7.69
C ALA A 84 -0.52 6.58 8.66
N ILE A 85 0.53 5.98 9.21
CA ILE A 85 0.44 4.93 10.23
C ILE A 85 -0.28 5.46 11.48
N LYS A 86 0.11 6.64 11.99
CA LYS A 86 -0.52 7.28 13.14
C LYS A 86 -2.00 7.59 12.90
N ILE A 87 -2.37 8.04 11.69
CA ILE A 87 -3.79 8.25 11.31
C ILE A 87 -4.57 6.94 11.41
N SER A 88 -4.01 5.83 10.95
CA SER A 88 -4.67 4.51 10.99
C SER A 88 -4.87 3.95 12.40
N GLN A 89 -4.03 4.35 13.35
CA GLN A 89 -4.07 3.87 14.73
C GLN A 89 -4.89 4.76 15.66
N ASN A 90 -5.24 5.98 15.24
CA ASN A 90 -5.87 6.97 16.11
C ASN A 90 -7.39 6.78 16.17
N LEU A 91 -7.93 6.61 17.38
CA LEU A 91 -9.37 6.50 17.65
C LEU A 91 -10.12 7.83 17.45
N VAL A 92 -9.42 8.96 17.63
CA VAL A 92 -10.01 10.30 17.55
C VAL A 92 -9.81 10.86 16.15
N GLN A 93 -10.91 11.18 15.47
CA GLN A 93 -10.87 11.93 14.22
C GLN A 93 -10.36 13.35 14.49
N HIS A 94 -9.13 13.65 14.09
CA HIS A 94 -8.67 15.02 14.05
C HIS A 94 -9.42 15.81 12.96
N SER A 95 -9.67 17.09 13.21
CA SER A 95 -10.33 17.99 12.24
C SER A 95 -9.67 17.98 10.86
N ARG A 96 -8.37 17.72 10.82
CA ARG A 96 -7.56 17.65 9.59
C ARG A 96 -7.84 16.42 8.70
N THR A 97 -8.53 15.40 9.21
CA THR A 97 -8.82 14.15 8.46
C THR A 97 -10.30 13.94 8.18
N LYS A 98 -11.15 14.88 8.57
CA LYS A 98 -12.61 14.79 8.37
C LYS A 98 -13.05 14.70 6.91
N HIS A 99 -12.25 15.21 5.98
CA HIS A 99 -12.51 15.19 4.54
C HIS A 99 -12.13 13.86 3.87
N ILE A 100 -11.39 12.99 4.58
CA ILE A 100 -11.08 11.65 4.08
C ILE A 100 -12.38 10.84 4.04
N GLU A 101 -12.75 10.35 2.86
CA GLU A 101 -14.00 9.60 2.65
C GLU A 101 -14.13 8.41 3.61
N ILE A 102 -15.37 8.12 4.03
CA ILE A 102 -15.71 7.04 4.99
C ILE A 102 -15.08 5.70 4.61
N ARG A 103 -14.97 5.38 3.31
CA ARG A 103 -14.31 4.15 2.83
C ARG A 103 -12.84 4.03 3.27
N TYR A 104 -12.15 5.15 3.54
CA TYR A 104 -10.76 5.11 3.99
C TYR A 104 -10.64 4.86 5.50
N HIS A 105 -11.72 5.11 6.26
CA HIS A 105 -11.78 4.70 7.65
C HIS A 105 -11.84 3.18 7.82
N PHE A 106 -12.14 2.46 6.75
CA PHE A 106 -12.07 1.01 6.68
C PHE A 106 -10.70 0.45 7.11
N LEU A 107 -9.60 1.06 6.66
CA LEU A 107 -8.25 0.68 7.10
C LEU A 107 -8.13 0.75 8.63
N ARG A 108 -8.55 1.86 9.23
CA ARG A 108 -8.48 2.07 10.67
C ARG A 108 -9.31 1.02 11.43
N ASP A 109 -10.50 0.72 10.97
CA ASP A 109 -11.38 -0.25 11.63
C ASP A 109 -10.74 -1.64 11.64
N HIS A 110 -10.06 -2.06 10.58
CA HIS A 110 -9.37 -3.34 10.51
C HIS A 110 -8.05 -3.36 11.29
N VAL A 111 -7.36 -2.22 11.41
CA VAL A 111 -6.20 -2.08 12.32
C VAL A 111 -6.66 -2.22 13.77
N LEU A 112 -7.75 -1.56 14.18
CA LEU A 112 -8.30 -1.63 15.54
C LEU A 112 -8.85 -3.01 15.90
N LYS A 113 -9.41 -3.74 14.93
CA LYS A 113 -9.85 -5.14 15.10
C LYS A 113 -8.71 -6.14 15.08
N GLU A 114 -7.48 -5.68 14.89
CA GLU A 114 -6.28 -6.52 14.74
C GLU A 114 -6.33 -7.53 13.57
N ASP A 115 -7.16 -7.28 12.57
CA ASP A 115 -7.17 -8.08 11.34
C ASP A 115 -5.87 -7.90 10.54
N ILE A 116 -5.34 -6.68 10.57
CA ILE A 116 -4.07 -6.27 9.96
C ILE A 116 -3.21 -5.51 10.97
N VAL A 117 -1.91 -5.53 10.74
CA VAL A 117 -0.93 -4.71 11.47
C VAL A 117 -0.21 -3.81 10.47
N ILE A 118 -0.39 -2.50 10.61
CA ILE A 118 0.38 -1.56 9.80
C ILE A 118 1.72 -1.26 10.47
N SER A 119 2.81 -1.39 9.73
CA SER A 119 4.17 -1.23 10.25
C SER A 119 4.99 -0.34 9.33
N HIS A 120 5.95 0.38 9.92
CA HIS A 120 6.85 1.21 9.15
C HIS A 120 7.87 0.36 8.40
N VAL A 121 8.15 0.74 7.16
CA VAL A 121 9.26 0.29 6.35
C VAL A 121 10.09 1.50 5.93
N LYS A 122 11.38 1.35 5.76
CA LYS A 122 12.20 2.44 5.23
C LYS A 122 11.88 2.69 3.75
N THR A 123 11.97 3.93 3.30
CA THR A 123 11.71 4.29 1.89
C THR A 123 12.63 3.53 0.93
N GLU A 124 13.87 3.24 1.34
CA GLU A 124 14.79 2.41 0.56
C GLU A 124 14.34 0.96 0.38
N ASP A 125 13.49 0.43 1.28
CA ASP A 125 12.95 -0.93 1.28
C ASP A 125 11.48 -0.97 0.81
N GLN A 126 10.92 0.17 0.36
CA GLN A 126 9.54 0.27 -0.10
C GLN A 126 9.36 -0.35 -1.50
N LEU A 127 8.87 -1.59 -1.54
CA LEU A 127 8.71 -2.32 -2.81
C LEU A 127 7.58 -1.79 -3.70
N ALA A 128 6.63 -1.05 -3.13
CA ALA A 128 5.52 -0.48 -3.89
C ALA A 128 5.90 0.79 -4.69
N ASP A 129 7.08 1.38 -4.43
CA ASP A 129 7.61 2.56 -5.14
C ASP A 129 7.59 2.39 -6.67
N ILE A 130 7.94 1.21 -7.18
CA ILE A 130 7.98 0.89 -8.62
C ILE A 130 6.61 1.04 -9.30
N PHE A 131 5.52 1.01 -8.53
CA PHE A 131 4.15 1.11 -9.03
C PHE A 131 3.56 2.52 -8.90
N THR A 132 4.30 3.49 -8.34
CA THR A 132 3.79 4.84 -8.07
C THR A 132 4.41 5.91 -8.93
N LYS A 133 5.71 5.83 -9.21
CA LYS A 133 6.50 6.87 -9.86
C LYS A 133 7.57 6.29 -10.77
N PRO A 134 8.03 7.03 -11.80
CA PRO A 134 9.21 6.66 -12.57
C PRO A 134 10.44 6.68 -11.64
N LEU A 135 11.28 5.65 -11.76
CA LEU A 135 12.51 5.47 -11.00
C LEU A 135 13.71 5.52 -11.94
N ASP A 136 14.88 5.86 -11.39
CA ASP A 136 16.12 5.65 -12.11
C ASP A 136 16.37 4.15 -12.36
N GLU A 137 17.18 3.82 -13.38
CA GLU A 137 17.42 2.45 -13.83
C GLU A 137 17.95 1.54 -12.72
N ARG A 138 18.86 2.05 -11.87
CA ARG A 138 19.45 1.28 -10.78
C ARG A 138 18.40 0.89 -9.74
N ARG A 139 17.57 1.86 -9.31
CA ARG A 139 16.50 1.63 -8.34
C ARG A 139 15.43 0.71 -8.89
N PHE A 140 15.01 0.97 -10.15
CA PHE A 140 14.04 0.14 -10.85
C PHE A 140 14.49 -1.33 -10.91
N SER A 141 15.74 -1.57 -11.34
CA SER A 141 16.31 -2.91 -11.46
C SER A 141 16.40 -3.63 -10.11
N ALA A 142 16.79 -2.91 -9.05
CA ALA A 142 16.85 -3.46 -7.70
C ALA A 142 15.45 -3.91 -7.23
N LEU A 143 14.45 -3.03 -7.29
CA LEU A 143 13.08 -3.34 -6.87
C LEU A 143 12.46 -4.47 -7.72
N ARG A 144 12.71 -4.48 -9.04
CA ARG A 144 12.28 -5.56 -9.92
C ARG A 144 12.82 -6.92 -9.47
N CYS A 145 14.11 -6.98 -9.11
CA CYS A 145 14.72 -8.20 -8.59
C CYS A 145 14.09 -8.63 -7.25
N GLU A 146 13.86 -7.70 -6.32
CA GLU A 146 13.25 -7.98 -5.03
C GLU A 146 11.79 -8.46 -5.16
N LEU A 147 11.07 -7.97 -6.16
CA LEU A 147 9.73 -8.44 -6.53
C LEU A 147 9.73 -9.81 -7.23
N ASN A 148 10.91 -10.38 -7.52
CA ASN A 148 11.08 -11.59 -8.33
C ASN A 148 10.47 -11.49 -9.74
N ILE A 149 10.46 -10.29 -10.33
CA ILE A 149 10.03 -10.07 -11.71
C ILE A 149 11.24 -10.27 -12.63
N LEU A 150 11.25 -11.40 -13.32
CA LEU A 150 12.35 -11.78 -14.20
C LEU A 150 12.34 -10.99 -15.51
N ASP A 151 13.52 -10.77 -16.06
CA ASP A 151 13.68 -10.30 -17.43
C ASP A 151 13.43 -11.48 -18.38
N SER A 152 12.69 -11.23 -19.46
CA SER A 152 12.41 -12.26 -20.47
C SER A 152 13.69 -12.84 -21.11
N SER A 153 14.77 -12.08 -21.13
CA SER A 153 16.09 -12.54 -21.60
C SER A 153 16.74 -13.56 -20.67
N ASN A 154 16.29 -13.67 -19.42
CA ASN A 154 16.82 -14.61 -18.40
C ASN A 154 15.94 -15.84 -18.19
N VAL A 155 14.86 -16.01 -18.95
CA VAL A 155 14.00 -17.19 -18.94
C VAL A 155 14.51 -18.14 -20.04
N GLN A 156 15.35 -19.08 -19.64
CA GLN A 156 15.72 -20.24 -20.48
C GLN A 156 14.83 -21.42 -20.17
#